data_a7545aaa9d8618432c05f3c1abdc6899
#
_entry.id   a7545aaa9d8618432c05f3c1abdc6899
#
_cell.length_a   1.000
_cell.length_b   1.000
_cell.length_c   1.000
_cell.angle_alpha   90.00
_cell.angle_beta   90.00
_cell.angle_gamma   90.00
#
_symmetry.space_group_name_H-M   'P 1'
#
loop_
_entity.id
_entity.type
_entity.pdbx_description
1 polymer ?
#
loop_
_entity_poly.entity_id
_entity_poly.type
_entity_poly.pdbx_seq_one_letter_code
_entity_poly.pdbx_strand_id
1 'polypeptide(L)'
;MPVLKKEETGTAEKSNGEYPVVSVIIPVYNSEKYTEKCIRSLLGQTYRNLELLIIDDGSTDQSGAILDRLAGEDTRIRLLHQKNAGVAAARNRGIDLATGTYLTFVDGDDYVAPDYIQCLVDCARKNEAELVICGLQFVKEDGTCLKKVVPGTYRRLEREEWTFRISAVCSHLYKKELWDRWQIRFLSGERGEDMPISLFFSAICDKIVTLPEAGYFYVQHASSAMHRFAGLQNYMPPYRALEQAVHRVQEIGVQNSPEYYELFVLRILATCYFQLGRGASQERMHELCNYITRILRENFPAYYKNPLTRLWTKMDVPFSQKAAVWILKNLVRTGFLYPVSRWMGK
;
A
#
# COMPACT_ATOMS: atom_id res chain seq x y z
N MET A 1 65.26 -13.00 -0.83
CA MET A 1 63.97 -13.60 -1.08
C MET A 1 63.22 -13.75 0.23
N PRO A 2 62.17 -12.97 0.49
CA PRO A 2 61.26 -13.25 1.61
C PRO A 2 59.98 -13.91 1.06
N VAL A 3 59.59 -14.93 1.79
CA VAL A 3 58.44 -15.80 1.57
C VAL A 3 57.15 -15.03 1.83
N LEU A 4 56.26 -14.98 0.85
CA LEU A 4 54.91 -14.44 0.98
C LEU A 4 54.08 -15.39 1.87
N LYS A 5 53.65 -14.89 3.02
CA LYS A 5 52.59 -15.51 3.85
C LYS A 5 51.24 -15.33 3.14
N LYS A 6 50.57 -16.46 2.92
CA LYS A 6 49.17 -16.49 2.53
C LYS A 6 48.35 -15.93 3.68
N GLU A 7 47.59 -14.85 3.43
CA GLU A 7 46.51 -14.40 4.31
C GLU A 7 45.36 -15.40 4.17
N GLU A 8 45.00 -16.03 5.27
CA GLU A 8 43.80 -16.81 5.43
C GLU A 8 42.60 -15.88 5.34
N THR A 9 41.81 -16.07 4.31
CA THR A 9 40.48 -15.45 4.19
C THR A 9 39.58 -16.02 5.28
N GLY A 10 39.38 -15.23 6.33
CA GLY A 10 38.42 -15.51 7.38
C GLY A 10 37.04 -15.71 6.75
N THR A 11 36.53 -16.92 6.81
CA THR A 11 35.14 -17.24 6.57
C THR A 11 34.32 -16.51 7.61
N ALA A 12 33.60 -15.48 7.17
CA ALA A 12 32.57 -14.85 8.00
C ALA A 12 31.60 -15.93 8.48
N GLU A 13 31.57 -16.21 9.75
CA GLU A 13 30.58 -17.04 10.42
C GLU A 13 29.20 -16.52 10.05
N LYS A 14 28.46 -17.29 9.24
CA LYS A 14 27.05 -17.09 9.01
C LYS A 14 26.38 -17.27 10.37
N SER A 15 25.94 -16.17 10.97
CA SER A 15 25.02 -16.23 12.10
C SER A 15 23.83 -17.12 11.70
N ASN A 16 23.67 -18.23 12.39
CA ASN A 16 22.53 -19.14 12.30
C ASN A 16 21.24 -18.46 12.85
N GLY A 17 20.86 -17.31 12.30
CA GLY A 17 19.58 -16.70 12.53
C GLY A 17 18.55 -17.38 11.62
N GLU A 18 17.67 -18.13 12.24
CA GLU A 18 16.49 -18.73 11.59
C GLU A 18 15.81 -17.67 10.69
N TYR A 19 15.57 -18.00 9.42
CA TYR A 19 14.89 -17.08 8.50
C TYR A 19 13.47 -16.82 9.02
N PRO A 20 13.03 -15.55 9.19
CA PRO A 20 11.75 -15.24 9.81
C PRO A 20 10.57 -15.75 8.97
N VAL A 21 9.50 -16.17 9.62
CA VAL A 21 8.23 -16.50 8.92
C VAL A 21 7.64 -15.23 8.33
N VAL A 22 7.20 -15.30 7.08
CA VAL A 22 6.43 -14.24 6.41
C VAL A 22 5.00 -14.72 6.22
N SER A 23 4.05 -13.99 6.79
CA SER A 23 2.62 -14.20 6.55
C SER A 23 2.21 -13.42 5.29
N VAL A 24 1.80 -14.15 4.26
CA VAL A 24 1.25 -13.56 3.03
C VAL A 24 -0.27 -13.59 3.16
N ILE A 25 -0.91 -12.43 3.17
CA ILE A 25 -2.36 -12.30 3.28
C ILE A 25 -2.96 -12.10 1.89
N ILE A 26 -3.85 -13.01 1.49
CA ILE A 26 -4.42 -13.05 0.15
C ILE A 26 -5.95 -13.00 0.23
N PRO A 27 -6.56 -11.82 0.12
CA PRO A 27 -8.01 -11.71 -0.02
C PRO A 27 -8.43 -12.17 -1.42
N VAL A 28 -9.47 -13.00 -1.52
CA VAL A 28 -10.01 -13.51 -2.79
C VAL A 28 -11.52 -13.28 -2.82
N TYR A 29 -12.05 -12.74 -3.91
CA TYR A 29 -13.48 -12.64 -4.18
C TYR A 29 -13.75 -12.64 -5.68
N ASN A 30 -14.44 -13.68 -6.18
CA ASN A 30 -14.85 -13.81 -7.58
C ASN A 30 -13.70 -13.55 -8.57
N SER A 31 -12.59 -14.27 -8.39
CA SER A 31 -11.33 -14.12 -9.14
C SER A 31 -10.89 -15.41 -9.81
N GLU A 32 -11.83 -16.31 -10.19
CA GLU A 32 -11.54 -17.67 -10.70
C GLU A 32 -10.49 -17.73 -11.80
N LYS A 33 -10.43 -16.69 -12.66
CA LYS A 33 -9.47 -16.59 -13.77
C LYS A 33 -8.03 -16.36 -13.32
N TYR A 34 -7.83 -15.77 -12.15
CA TYR A 34 -6.53 -15.27 -11.70
C TYR A 34 -6.00 -16.04 -10.48
N THR A 35 -6.90 -16.52 -9.63
CA THR A 35 -6.61 -17.11 -8.31
C THR A 35 -5.54 -18.21 -8.39
N GLU A 36 -5.63 -19.14 -9.35
CA GLU A 36 -4.62 -20.21 -9.47
C GLU A 36 -3.24 -19.65 -9.78
N LYS A 37 -3.12 -18.70 -10.71
CA LYS A 37 -1.84 -18.04 -11.04
C LYS A 37 -1.26 -17.31 -9.85
N CYS A 38 -2.09 -16.59 -9.11
CA CYS A 38 -1.71 -15.90 -7.88
C CYS A 38 -1.07 -16.88 -6.88
N ILE A 39 -1.81 -17.90 -6.46
CA ILE A 39 -1.37 -18.83 -5.44
C ILE A 39 -0.13 -19.62 -5.90
N ARG A 40 -0.08 -20.09 -7.15
CA ARG A 40 1.09 -20.79 -7.67
C ARG A 40 2.33 -19.91 -7.70
N SER A 41 2.22 -18.62 -7.94
CA SER A 41 3.34 -17.67 -7.87
C SER A 41 3.92 -17.57 -6.46
N LEU A 42 3.08 -17.72 -5.43
CA LEU A 42 3.49 -17.71 -4.03
C LEU A 42 4.05 -19.06 -3.58
N LEU A 43 3.47 -20.17 -4.02
CA LEU A 43 4.00 -21.50 -3.76
C LEU A 43 5.38 -21.70 -4.41
N GLY A 44 5.62 -21.06 -5.55
CA GLY A 44 6.88 -21.07 -6.30
C GLY A 44 7.98 -20.15 -5.78
N GLN A 45 7.76 -19.41 -4.69
CA GLN A 45 8.75 -18.49 -4.15
C GLN A 45 10.06 -19.21 -3.75
N THR A 46 11.20 -18.56 -3.99
CA THR A 46 12.52 -19.03 -3.52
C THR A 46 12.62 -19.03 -2.00
N TYR A 47 11.99 -18.05 -1.36
CA TYR A 47 11.84 -18.00 0.09
C TYR A 47 10.82 -19.02 0.57
N ARG A 48 11.21 -19.95 1.45
CA ARG A 48 10.39 -21.10 1.83
C ARG A 48 9.63 -20.94 3.15
N ASN A 49 10.10 -20.10 4.05
CA ASN A 49 9.49 -19.91 5.37
C ASN A 49 8.26 -18.98 5.31
N LEU A 50 7.21 -19.44 4.63
CA LEU A 50 5.96 -18.73 4.37
C LEU A 50 4.78 -19.43 5.01
N GLU A 51 3.81 -18.64 5.48
CA GLU A 51 2.42 -19.06 5.60
C GLU A 51 1.54 -18.23 4.64
N LEU A 52 0.67 -18.89 3.90
CA LEU A 52 -0.24 -18.27 2.94
C LEU A 52 -1.64 -18.24 3.56
N LEU A 53 -2.04 -17.07 4.00
CA LEU A 53 -3.34 -16.83 4.64
C LEU A 53 -4.34 -16.38 3.58
N ILE A 54 -5.05 -17.34 3.00
CA ILE A 54 -6.02 -17.10 1.93
C ILE A 54 -7.39 -16.92 2.55
N ILE A 55 -7.99 -15.78 2.30
CA ILE A 55 -9.34 -15.45 2.79
C ILE A 55 -10.28 -15.34 1.60
N ASP A 56 -11.06 -16.39 1.36
CA ASP A 56 -12.16 -16.34 0.39
C ASP A 56 -13.34 -15.58 1.00
N ASP A 57 -13.57 -14.39 0.50
CA ASP A 57 -14.60 -13.47 0.99
C ASP A 57 -15.98 -13.78 0.37
N GLY A 58 -16.36 -15.07 0.37
CA GLY A 58 -17.66 -15.54 -0.07
C GLY A 58 -17.81 -15.52 -1.58
N SER A 59 -16.82 -16.03 -2.32
CA SER A 59 -16.89 -16.16 -3.77
C SER A 59 -18.07 -17.03 -4.21
N THR A 60 -18.70 -16.64 -5.31
CA THR A 60 -19.83 -17.34 -5.92
C THR A 60 -19.47 -17.98 -7.27
N ASP A 61 -18.27 -17.76 -7.75
CA ASP A 61 -17.65 -18.40 -8.92
C ASP A 61 -16.81 -19.61 -8.52
N GLN A 62 -15.93 -20.11 -9.39
CA GLN A 62 -15.09 -21.29 -9.13
C GLN A 62 -13.88 -20.98 -8.21
N SER A 63 -13.71 -19.74 -7.74
CA SER A 63 -12.58 -19.36 -6.87
C SER A 63 -12.46 -20.27 -5.65
N GLY A 64 -13.58 -20.50 -4.92
CA GLY A 64 -13.61 -21.36 -3.74
C GLY A 64 -13.11 -22.78 -4.03
N ALA A 65 -13.62 -23.42 -5.07
CA ALA A 65 -13.23 -24.79 -5.46
C ALA A 65 -11.75 -24.86 -5.88
N ILE A 66 -11.24 -23.83 -6.57
CA ILE A 66 -9.81 -23.74 -6.92
C ILE A 66 -8.95 -23.65 -5.64
N LEU A 67 -9.36 -22.83 -4.68
CA LEU A 67 -8.66 -22.65 -3.42
C LEU A 67 -8.66 -23.92 -2.56
N ASP A 68 -9.79 -24.64 -2.47
CA ASP A 68 -9.89 -25.92 -1.75
C ASP A 68 -8.89 -26.95 -2.31
N ARG A 69 -8.83 -27.05 -3.64
CA ARG A 69 -7.88 -27.94 -4.31
C ARG A 69 -6.44 -27.56 -3.98
N LEU A 70 -6.06 -26.30 -4.12
CA LEU A 70 -4.71 -25.82 -3.86
C LEU A 70 -4.31 -25.97 -2.37
N ALA A 71 -5.24 -25.79 -1.45
CA ALA A 71 -5.01 -26.00 -0.03
C ALA A 71 -4.70 -27.46 0.32
N GLY A 72 -5.23 -28.41 -0.46
CA GLY A 72 -4.87 -29.81 -0.35
C GLY A 72 -3.49 -30.16 -0.91
N GLU A 73 -2.88 -29.31 -1.73
CA GLU A 73 -1.58 -29.55 -2.38
C GLU A 73 -0.37 -29.08 -1.52
N ASP A 74 -0.53 -28.07 -0.63
CA ASP A 74 0.59 -27.48 0.11
C ASP A 74 0.19 -27.06 1.54
N THR A 75 0.91 -27.57 2.52
CA THR A 75 0.64 -27.36 3.95
C THR A 75 0.90 -25.92 4.42
N ARG A 76 1.57 -25.09 3.63
CA ARG A 76 1.77 -23.67 3.93
C ARG A 76 0.50 -22.85 3.73
N ILE A 77 -0.50 -23.40 3.04
CA ILE A 77 -1.80 -22.74 2.80
C ILE A 77 -2.70 -22.93 4.01
N ARG A 78 -3.19 -21.82 4.52
CA ARG A 78 -4.27 -21.74 5.51
C ARG A 78 -5.46 -21.01 4.88
N LEU A 79 -6.41 -21.79 4.38
CA LEU A 79 -7.60 -21.29 3.70
C LEU A 79 -8.74 -21.06 4.71
N LEU A 80 -9.40 -19.93 4.58
CA LEU A 80 -10.62 -19.60 5.31
C LEU A 80 -11.69 -19.05 4.35
N HIS A 81 -12.86 -19.70 4.32
CA HIS A 81 -14.05 -19.16 3.68
C HIS A 81 -14.87 -18.34 4.68
N GLN A 82 -15.31 -17.16 4.28
CA GLN A 82 -16.19 -16.32 5.08
C GLN A 82 -17.36 -15.78 4.26
N LYS A 83 -18.40 -15.31 4.92
CA LYS A 83 -19.47 -14.55 4.24
C LYS A 83 -18.87 -13.22 3.75
N ASN A 84 -19.21 -12.82 2.51
CA ASN A 84 -18.73 -11.57 1.93
C ASN A 84 -18.91 -10.38 2.88
N ALA A 85 -17.77 -9.75 3.22
CA ALA A 85 -17.68 -8.59 4.10
C ALA A 85 -16.76 -7.49 3.55
N GLY A 86 -16.22 -7.71 2.34
CA GLY A 86 -15.33 -6.80 1.62
C GLY A 86 -13.85 -7.00 1.92
N VAL A 87 -13.01 -6.50 1.02
CA VAL A 87 -11.55 -6.69 1.03
C VAL A 87 -10.90 -6.27 2.36
N ALA A 88 -11.37 -5.18 2.97
CA ALA A 88 -10.90 -4.70 4.27
C ALA A 88 -11.11 -5.74 5.38
N ALA A 89 -12.29 -6.36 5.44
CA ALA A 89 -12.61 -7.40 6.41
C ALA A 89 -11.76 -8.66 6.16
N ALA A 90 -11.58 -9.06 4.91
CA ALA A 90 -10.74 -10.19 4.54
C ALA A 90 -9.27 -9.97 4.94
N ARG A 91 -8.71 -8.79 4.63
CA ARG A 91 -7.35 -8.43 5.05
C ARG A 91 -7.21 -8.42 6.58
N ASN A 92 -8.17 -7.86 7.32
CA ASN A 92 -8.16 -7.86 8.78
C ASN A 92 -8.18 -9.29 9.34
N ARG A 93 -9.00 -10.16 8.76
CA ARG A 93 -9.04 -11.57 9.17
C ARG A 93 -7.69 -12.26 8.95
N GLY A 94 -7.01 -11.95 7.83
CA GLY A 94 -5.66 -12.43 7.59
C GLY A 94 -4.64 -11.89 8.61
N ILE A 95 -4.72 -10.61 8.99
CA ILE A 95 -3.86 -10.02 10.02
C ILE A 95 -4.05 -10.73 11.37
N ASP A 96 -5.30 -11.01 11.75
CA ASP A 96 -5.62 -11.68 13.03
C ASP A 96 -5.09 -13.12 13.09
N LEU A 97 -5.00 -13.80 11.94
CA LEU A 97 -4.50 -15.17 11.82
C LEU A 97 -2.99 -15.27 11.63
N ALA A 98 -2.33 -14.16 11.30
CA ALA A 98 -0.92 -14.13 10.97
C ALA A 98 -0.04 -14.44 12.20
N THR A 99 0.94 -15.31 12.00
CA THR A 99 1.92 -15.72 13.02
C THR A 99 3.35 -15.31 12.71
N GLY A 100 3.59 -14.85 11.45
CA GLY A 100 4.91 -14.47 10.99
C GLY A 100 5.48 -13.21 11.62
N THR A 101 6.79 -13.07 11.54
CA THR A 101 7.52 -11.85 11.95
C THR A 101 7.19 -10.67 11.04
N TYR A 102 6.95 -10.97 9.76
CA TYR A 102 6.58 -9.99 8.75
C TYR A 102 5.23 -10.30 8.12
N LEU A 103 4.54 -9.25 7.65
CA LEU A 103 3.33 -9.32 6.84
C LEU A 103 3.57 -8.76 5.44
N THR A 104 2.94 -9.36 4.44
CA THR A 104 2.77 -8.78 3.10
C THR A 104 1.38 -9.09 2.57
N PHE A 105 0.88 -8.27 1.66
CA PHE A 105 -0.43 -8.43 1.04
C PHE A 105 -0.26 -8.69 -0.46
N VAL A 106 -0.98 -9.67 -0.97
CA VAL A 106 -1.07 -9.98 -2.40
C VAL A 106 -2.54 -10.15 -2.76
N ASP A 107 -3.05 -9.32 -3.66
CA ASP A 107 -4.45 -9.42 -4.08
C ASP A 107 -4.65 -10.67 -4.96
N GLY A 108 -5.79 -11.33 -4.82
CA GLY A 108 -6.07 -12.65 -5.44
C GLY A 108 -6.14 -12.64 -6.96
N ASP A 109 -6.13 -11.46 -7.59
CA ASP A 109 -6.09 -11.24 -9.04
C ASP A 109 -4.69 -10.84 -9.57
N ASP A 110 -3.70 -10.71 -8.67
CA ASP A 110 -2.32 -10.34 -8.97
C ASP A 110 -1.37 -11.56 -8.86
N TYR A 111 -0.09 -11.36 -9.18
CA TYR A 111 0.96 -12.38 -8.98
C TYR A 111 2.32 -11.75 -8.72
N VAL A 112 3.30 -12.55 -8.29
CA VAL A 112 4.62 -12.06 -7.90
C VAL A 112 5.77 -12.81 -8.60
N ALA A 113 6.94 -12.17 -8.69
CA ALA A 113 8.16 -12.78 -9.21
C ALA A 113 8.66 -13.90 -8.28
N PRO A 114 9.39 -14.91 -8.79
CA PRO A 114 9.82 -16.07 -7.99
C PRO A 114 10.70 -15.73 -6.78
N ASP A 115 11.41 -14.61 -6.81
CA ASP A 115 12.32 -14.14 -5.76
C ASP A 115 11.78 -12.95 -4.96
N TYR A 116 10.52 -12.56 -5.21
CA TYR A 116 9.90 -11.37 -4.63
C TYR A 116 9.99 -11.31 -3.10
N ILE A 117 9.57 -12.39 -2.41
CA ILE A 117 9.61 -12.43 -0.94
C ILE A 117 11.05 -12.48 -0.43
N GLN A 118 11.96 -13.20 -1.12
CA GLN A 118 13.37 -13.26 -0.77
C GLN A 118 14.00 -11.86 -0.78
N CYS A 119 13.79 -11.10 -1.87
CA CYS A 119 14.31 -9.75 -2.02
C CYS A 119 13.79 -8.80 -0.91
N LEU A 120 12.51 -8.90 -0.56
CA LEU A 120 11.92 -8.10 0.52
C LEU A 120 12.54 -8.43 1.89
N VAL A 121 12.65 -9.73 2.21
CA VAL A 121 13.22 -10.18 3.50
C VAL A 121 14.68 -9.83 3.62
N ASP A 122 15.47 -10.05 2.58
CA ASP A 122 16.91 -9.72 2.58
C ASP A 122 17.12 -8.21 2.77
N CYS A 123 16.29 -7.39 2.09
CA CYS A 123 16.30 -5.94 2.27
C CYS A 123 15.92 -5.54 3.70
N ALA A 124 14.86 -6.15 4.27
CA ALA A 124 14.43 -5.88 5.64
C ALA A 124 15.53 -6.24 6.66
N ARG A 125 16.12 -7.41 6.55
CA ARG A 125 17.16 -7.90 7.46
C ARG A 125 18.44 -7.06 7.38
N LYS A 126 18.92 -6.80 6.16
CA LYS A 126 20.15 -6.01 5.92
C LYS A 126 20.07 -4.61 6.53
N ASN A 127 18.89 -4.02 6.53
CA ASN A 127 18.67 -2.65 6.97
C ASN A 127 17.96 -2.56 8.32
N GLU A 128 17.62 -3.69 8.93
CA GLU A 128 16.75 -3.76 10.13
C GLU A 128 15.46 -2.94 9.93
N ALA A 129 14.87 -3.05 8.73
CA ALA A 129 13.75 -2.22 8.34
C ALA A 129 12.44 -2.69 8.99
N GLU A 130 11.61 -1.73 9.35
CA GLU A 130 10.24 -1.95 9.85
C GLU A 130 9.23 -2.01 8.70
N LEU A 131 9.56 -1.31 7.61
CA LEU A 131 8.79 -1.30 6.38
C LEU A 131 9.74 -1.31 5.18
N VAL A 132 9.55 -2.28 4.28
CA VAL A 132 10.21 -2.30 2.97
C VAL A 132 9.16 -2.02 1.91
N ILE A 133 9.44 -1.07 1.02
CA ILE A 133 8.59 -0.69 -0.10
C ILE A 133 9.27 -1.13 -1.39
N CYS A 134 8.65 -2.07 -2.10
CA CYS A 134 9.09 -2.54 -3.41
C CYS A 134 8.27 -1.85 -4.52
N GLY A 135 8.81 -1.84 -5.72
CA GLY A 135 8.08 -1.40 -6.91
C GLY A 135 7.05 -2.43 -7.39
N LEU A 136 6.21 -1.99 -8.33
CA LEU A 136 5.23 -2.84 -8.98
C LEU A 136 5.19 -2.60 -10.49
N GLN A 137 4.70 -3.59 -11.22
CA GLN A 137 4.45 -3.52 -12.66
C GLN A 137 2.96 -3.64 -12.94
N PHE A 138 2.41 -2.69 -13.66
CA PHE A 138 1.08 -2.81 -14.23
C PHE A 138 1.19 -3.69 -15.47
N VAL A 139 0.46 -4.79 -15.51
CA VAL A 139 0.50 -5.77 -16.61
C VAL A 139 -0.91 -6.05 -17.13
N LYS A 140 -1.00 -6.41 -18.41
CA LYS A 140 -2.21 -7.00 -18.97
C LYS A 140 -2.40 -8.44 -18.50
N GLU A 141 -3.56 -9.03 -18.77
CA GLU A 141 -3.86 -10.45 -18.48
C GLU A 141 -2.85 -11.41 -19.16
N ASP A 142 -2.33 -11.05 -20.33
CA ASP A 142 -1.31 -11.82 -21.06
C ASP A 142 0.12 -11.63 -20.51
N GLY A 143 0.30 -10.82 -19.47
CA GLY A 143 1.59 -10.51 -18.85
C GLY A 143 2.35 -9.35 -19.50
N THR A 144 1.82 -8.74 -20.56
CA THR A 144 2.46 -7.57 -21.21
C THR A 144 2.56 -6.41 -20.22
N CYS A 145 3.79 -5.93 -19.98
CA CYS A 145 4.03 -4.78 -19.09
C CYS A 145 3.51 -3.48 -19.72
N LEU A 146 2.62 -2.81 -19.04
CA LEU A 146 2.07 -1.50 -19.43
C LEU A 146 2.86 -0.36 -18.81
N LYS A 147 3.27 -0.54 -17.54
CA LYS A 147 3.98 0.49 -16.79
C LYS A 147 4.73 -0.17 -15.63
N LYS A 148 5.96 0.25 -15.41
CA LYS A 148 6.75 -0.11 -14.24
C LYS A 148 6.90 1.10 -13.32
N VAL A 149 6.61 0.92 -12.05
CA VAL A 149 6.79 1.92 -11.00
C VAL A 149 7.79 1.34 -10.01
N VAL A 150 8.97 1.94 -9.96
CA VAL A 150 10.05 1.51 -9.07
C VAL A 150 10.39 2.67 -8.16
N PRO A 151 10.42 2.48 -6.83
CA PRO A 151 10.96 3.49 -5.94
C PRO A 151 12.45 3.65 -6.25
N GLY A 152 12.95 4.88 -6.18
CA GLY A 152 14.39 5.12 -6.28
C GLY A 152 15.16 4.42 -5.16
N THR A 153 16.48 4.30 -5.31
CA THR A 153 17.35 3.81 -4.23
C THR A 153 17.53 4.93 -3.22
N TYR A 154 16.70 4.96 -2.18
CA TYR A 154 16.73 6.05 -1.22
C TYR A 154 17.65 5.73 -0.04
N ARG A 155 18.62 6.60 0.18
CA ARG A 155 19.28 6.73 1.47
C ARG A 155 18.31 7.39 2.47
N ARG A 156 18.61 7.27 3.75
CA ARG A 156 17.80 7.75 4.88
C ARG A 156 17.28 9.20 4.79
N LEU A 157 17.90 10.05 3.95
CA LEU A 157 17.54 11.46 3.74
C LEU A 157 16.49 11.70 2.64
N GLU A 158 16.15 10.66 1.87
CA GLU A 158 15.22 10.74 0.73
C GLU A 158 13.91 9.99 1.01
N ARG A 159 13.64 9.68 2.29
CA ARG A 159 12.45 8.98 2.82
C ARG A 159 11.13 9.53 2.31
N GLU A 160 11.14 10.74 1.93
CA GLU A 160 9.99 11.63 1.87
C GLU A 160 9.38 11.65 0.48
N GLU A 161 10.16 11.30 -0.54
CA GLU A 161 9.69 11.28 -1.93
C GLU A 161 8.88 10.02 -2.27
N TRP A 162 9.13 8.90 -1.58
CA TRP A 162 8.38 7.67 -1.81
C TRP A 162 6.90 7.78 -1.43
N THR A 163 6.53 8.65 -0.48
CA THR A 163 5.13 8.89 -0.07
C THR A 163 4.23 9.26 -1.25
N PHE A 164 4.80 9.80 -2.32
CA PHE A 164 4.08 10.13 -3.54
C PHE A 164 3.96 8.98 -4.54
N ARG A 165 4.75 7.91 -4.39
CA ARG A 165 4.83 6.88 -5.41
C ARG A 165 3.93 5.70 -5.15
N ILE A 166 3.80 5.29 -3.91
CA ILE A 166 3.07 4.07 -3.56
C ILE A 166 2.18 4.34 -2.35
N SER A 167 0.88 4.29 -2.55
CA SER A 167 -0.14 4.42 -1.51
C SER A 167 -0.95 3.14 -1.31
N ALA A 168 -0.59 2.05 -2.02
CA ALA A 168 -1.19 0.73 -1.85
C ALA A 168 -0.47 -0.04 -0.74
N VAL A 169 -1.15 -0.99 -0.12
CA VAL A 169 -0.53 -1.89 0.88
C VAL A 169 0.18 -3.08 0.22
N CYS A 170 -0.17 -3.39 -1.02
CA CYS A 170 0.54 -4.37 -1.84
C CYS A 170 1.96 -3.89 -2.17
N SER A 171 2.85 -4.81 -2.54
CA SER A 171 4.27 -4.55 -2.79
C SER A 171 5.09 -4.05 -1.59
N HIS A 172 4.61 -4.25 -0.38
CA HIS A 172 5.27 -3.87 0.86
C HIS A 172 5.52 -5.09 1.77
N LEU A 173 6.59 -5.03 2.57
CA LEU A 173 6.81 -5.95 3.68
C LEU A 173 6.79 -5.15 4.98
N TYR A 174 5.90 -5.52 5.87
CA TYR A 174 5.68 -4.85 7.16
C TYR A 174 6.17 -5.70 8.32
N LYS A 175 6.83 -5.12 9.30
CA LYS A 175 7.07 -5.78 10.58
C LYS A 175 5.74 -5.97 11.30
N LYS A 176 5.36 -7.23 11.57
CA LYS A 176 4.04 -7.57 12.16
C LYS A 176 3.82 -6.91 13.53
N GLU A 177 4.89 -6.79 14.32
CA GLU A 177 4.86 -6.14 15.64
C GLU A 177 4.19 -4.75 15.60
N LEU A 178 4.34 -3.99 14.53
CA LEU A 178 3.72 -2.66 14.40
C LEU A 178 2.20 -2.76 14.23
N TRP A 179 1.71 -3.74 13.46
CA TRP A 179 0.28 -3.98 13.33
C TRP A 179 -0.37 -4.33 14.66
N ASP A 180 0.32 -5.15 15.47
CA ASP A 180 -0.16 -5.60 16.76
C ASP A 180 -0.07 -4.48 17.82
N ARG A 181 1.08 -3.83 17.93
CA ARG A 181 1.33 -2.73 18.90
C ARG A 181 0.34 -1.59 18.71
N TRP A 182 0.10 -1.19 17.47
CA TRP A 182 -0.76 -0.06 17.15
C TRP A 182 -2.19 -0.46 16.82
N GLN A 183 -2.55 -1.75 16.91
CA GLN A 183 -3.88 -2.28 16.59
C GLN A 183 -4.39 -1.75 15.25
N ILE A 184 -3.52 -1.79 14.23
CA ILE A 184 -3.83 -1.25 12.89
C ILE A 184 -4.78 -2.21 12.19
N ARG A 185 -5.90 -1.70 11.68
CA ARG A 185 -6.90 -2.46 10.92
C ARG A 185 -7.47 -1.60 9.81
N PHE A 186 -7.83 -2.25 8.71
CA PHE A 186 -8.55 -1.62 7.60
C PHE A 186 -9.98 -1.32 8.03
N LEU A 187 -10.52 -0.16 7.65
CA LEU A 187 -11.93 0.14 7.85
C LEU A 187 -12.77 -0.34 6.66
N SER A 188 -13.84 -1.06 6.97
CA SER A 188 -14.80 -1.53 5.96
C SER A 188 -15.78 -0.43 5.54
N GLY A 189 -16.29 -0.54 4.30
CA GLY A 189 -17.32 0.34 3.75
C GLY A 189 -16.80 1.63 3.12
N GLU A 190 -15.47 1.83 3.06
CA GLU A 190 -14.82 2.94 2.38
C GLU A 190 -13.88 2.42 1.29
N ARG A 191 -13.66 3.21 0.23
CA ARG A 191 -12.68 2.88 -0.82
C ARG A 191 -11.41 3.70 -0.68
N GLY A 192 -10.27 3.08 -1.06
CA GLY A 192 -8.95 3.64 -0.81
C GLY A 192 -8.53 3.43 0.65
N GLU A 193 -9.02 2.34 1.24
CA GLU A 193 -8.76 1.88 2.61
C GLU A 193 -7.28 1.66 2.92
N ASP A 194 -6.48 1.49 1.90
CA ASP A 194 -5.02 1.31 1.96
C ASP A 194 -4.25 2.64 2.13
N MET A 195 -4.78 3.74 1.63
CA MET A 195 -4.11 5.05 1.74
C MET A 195 -3.92 5.51 3.20
N PRO A 196 -4.93 5.44 4.09
CA PRO A 196 -4.76 5.76 5.51
C PRO A 196 -3.80 4.82 6.24
N ILE A 197 -3.75 3.54 5.85
CA ILE A 197 -2.78 2.57 6.37
C ILE A 197 -1.36 3.02 6.00
N SER A 198 -1.11 3.31 4.73
CA SER A 198 0.18 3.81 4.26
C SER A 198 0.59 5.11 4.96
N LEU A 199 -0.35 6.03 5.16
CA LEU A 199 -0.14 7.27 5.90
C LEU A 199 0.29 6.98 7.34
N PHE A 200 -0.41 6.09 8.04
CA PHE A 200 -0.11 5.76 9.42
C PHE A 200 1.28 5.14 9.57
N PHE A 201 1.61 4.14 8.74
CA PHE A 201 2.95 3.54 8.74
C PHE A 201 4.05 4.55 8.43
N SER A 202 3.80 5.51 7.53
CA SER A 202 4.76 6.57 7.23
C SER A 202 5.10 7.44 8.45
N ALA A 203 4.16 7.59 9.36
CA ALA A 203 4.33 8.41 10.57
C ALA A 203 4.99 7.66 11.73
N ILE A 204 4.75 6.35 11.87
CA ILE A 204 5.19 5.57 13.03
C ILE A 204 6.49 4.79 12.82
N CYS A 205 6.87 4.48 11.57
CA CYS A 205 8.07 3.69 11.29
C CYS A 205 9.34 4.53 11.46
N ASP A 206 10.30 4.00 12.21
CA ASP A 206 11.63 4.59 12.33
C ASP A 206 12.53 4.24 11.16
N LYS A 207 12.38 3.02 10.62
CA LYS A 207 13.24 2.48 9.55
C LYS A 207 12.40 2.01 8.36
N ILE A 208 12.21 2.92 7.40
CA ILE A 208 11.59 2.61 6.10
C ILE A 208 12.68 2.51 5.04
N VAL A 209 12.64 1.47 4.24
CA VAL A 209 13.60 1.23 3.14
C VAL A 209 12.85 0.96 1.84
N THR A 210 13.37 1.47 0.74
CA THR A 210 12.85 1.19 -0.59
C THR A 210 13.73 0.18 -1.31
N LEU A 211 13.10 -0.79 -1.96
CA LEU A 211 13.75 -1.76 -2.82
C LEU A 211 13.52 -1.36 -4.29
N PRO A 212 14.61 -1.05 -5.06
CA PRO A 212 14.48 -0.56 -6.44
C PRO A 212 14.18 -1.69 -7.44
N GLU A 213 13.29 -2.57 -7.06
CA GLU A 213 12.81 -3.70 -7.84
C GLU A 213 11.30 -3.64 -8.00
N ALA A 214 10.75 -4.36 -8.94
CA ALA A 214 9.30 -4.43 -9.18
C ALA A 214 8.88 -5.89 -9.38
N GLY A 215 8.95 -6.64 -8.29
CA GLY A 215 8.58 -8.04 -8.25
C GLY A 215 7.08 -8.31 -8.07
N TYR A 216 6.27 -7.29 -7.92
CA TYR A 216 4.80 -7.38 -7.84
C TYR A 216 4.16 -7.04 -9.19
N PHE A 217 3.30 -7.92 -9.71
CA PHE A 217 2.61 -7.74 -10.98
C PHE A 217 1.13 -7.46 -10.74
N TYR A 218 0.76 -6.20 -10.90
CA TYR A 218 -0.61 -5.72 -10.80
C TYR A 218 -1.35 -5.97 -12.13
N VAL A 219 -2.31 -6.89 -12.13
CA VAL A 219 -3.04 -7.29 -13.35
C VAL A 219 -4.18 -6.31 -13.63
N GLN A 220 -4.13 -5.67 -14.80
CA GLN A 220 -5.21 -4.80 -15.26
C GLN A 220 -6.22 -5.59 -16.08
N HIS A 221 -7.46 -5.68 -15.60
CA HIS A 221 -8.58 -6.33 -16.27
C HIS A 221 -9.87 -5.51 -16.10
N ALA A 222 -10.88 -5.78 -16.93
CA ALA A 222 -12.12 -4.99 -16.99
C ALA A 222 -12.91 -4.96 -15.68
N SER A 223 -12.82 -6.03 -14.86
CA SER A 223 -13.46 -6.12 -13.55
C SER A 223 -12.62 -5.56 -12.40
N SER A 224 -11.40 -5.08 -12.68
CA SER A 224 -10.52 -4.47 -11.67
C SER A 224 -11.22 -3.30 -10.97
N ALA A 225 -11.04 -3.23 -9.64
CA ALA A 225 -11.66 -2.19 -8.82
C ALA A 225 -11.30 -0.77 -9.31
N MET A 226 -10.07 -0.58 -9.82
CA MET A 226 -9.58 0.70 -10.36
C MET A 226 -10.43 1.25 -11.51
N HIS A 227 -11.02 0.39 -12.36
CA HIS A 227 -11.86 0.83 -13.47
C HIS A 227 -13.25 1.30 -13.03
N ARG A 228 -13.67 0.98 -11.80
CA ARG A 228 -14.98 1.35 -11.23
C ARG A 228 -14.94 2.61 -10.37
N PHE A 229 -13.82 3.33 -10.33
CA PHE A 229 -13.61 4.47 -9.44
C PHE A 229 -14.32 5.77 -9.83
N ALA A 230 -14.89 5.87 -11.02
CA ALA A 230 -15.53 7.10 -11.45
C ALA A 230 -16.83 7.39 -10.68
N GLY A 231 -16.93 8.58 -10.10
CA GLY A 231 -18.21 9.21 -9.78
C GLY A 231 -18.74 9.04 -8.37
N LEU A 232 -18.06 8.44 -7.41
CA LEU A 232 -18.54 8.26 -6.01
C LEU A 232 -19.95 7.66 -5.89
N GLN A 233 -20.46 6.98 -6.93
CA GLN A 233 -21.86 6.59 -7.00
C GLN A 233 -22.21 5.45 -6.03
N ASN A 234 -21.27 4.54 -5.76
CA ASN A 234 -21.53 3.30 -5.02
C ASN A 234 -20.60 3.09 -3.81
N TYR A 235 -19.84 4.10 -3.41
CA TYR A 235 -18.89 3.99 -2.28
C TYR A 235 -18.56 5.35 -1.68
N MET A 236 -18.06 5.31 -0.45
CA MET A 236 -17.55 6.49 0.26
C MET A 236 -16.01 6.56 0.10
N PRO A 237 -15.44 7.75 -0.07
CA PRO A 237 -14.01 7.96 0.15
C PRO A 237 -13.59 7.55 1.57
N PRO A 238 -12.28 7.36 1.84
CA PRO A 238 -11.81 6.84 3.13
C PRO A 238 -11.83 7.91 4.23
N TYR A 239 -12.98 8.55 4.44
CA TYR A 239 -13.13 9.66 5.38
C TYR A 239 -12.83 9.27 6.82
N ARG A 240 -13.51 8.23 7.33
CA ARG A 240 -13.32 7.76 8.71
C ARG A 240 -11.92 7.19 8.92
N ALA A 241 -11.44 6.42 7.95
CA ALA A 241 -10.12 5.83 8.02
C ALA A 241 -9.02 6.91 8.03
N LEU A 242 -9.18 7.96 7.21
CA LEU A 242 -8.24 9.08 7.19
C LEU A 242 -8.30 9.90 8.48
N GLU A 243 -9.49 10.20 9.00
CA GLU A 243 -9.64 10.88 10.28
C GLU A 243 -9.00 10.09 11.42
N GLN A 244 -9.27 8.80 11.51
CA GLN A 244 -8.66 7.96 12.54
C GLN A 244 -7.14 7.92 12.44
N ALA A 245 -6.59 7.81 11.21
CA ALA A 245 -5.14 7.84 11.02
C ALA A 245 -4.55 9.19 11.46
N VAL A 246 -5.19 10.30 11.10
CA VAL A 246 -4.74 11.65 11.49
C VAL A 246 -4.78 11.81 13.01
N HIS A 247 -5.89 11.49 13.67
CA HIS A 247 -6.01 11.61 15.14
C HIS A 247 -4.99 10.75 15.87
N ARG A 248 -4.85 9.48 15.47
CA ARG A 248 -3.88 8.57 16.10
C ARG A 248 -2.45 9.04 15.95
N VAL A 249 -2.09 9.57 14.76
CA VAL A 249 -0.74 10.14 14.56
C VAL A 249 -0.53 11.40 15.41
N GLN A 250 -1.56 12.22 15.62
CA GLN A 250 -1.47 13.37 16.52
C GLN A 250 -1.28 12.96 17.98
N GLU A 251 -1.96 11.89 18.42
CA GLU A 251 -1.84 11.37 19.79
C GLU A 251 -0.44 10.82 20.10
N ILE A 252 0.17 10.10 19.14
CA ILE A 252 1.49 9.47 19.31
C ILE A 252 2.65 10.40 18.95
N GLY A 253 2.37 11.51 18.28
CA GLY A 253 3.36 12.38 17.66
C GLY A 253 3.91 11.81 16.35
N VAL A 254 4.31 12.70 15.44
CA VAL A 254 4.94 12.32 14.17
C VAL A 254 6.42 12.04 14.42
N GLN A 255 6.84 10.79 14.23
CA GLN A 255 8.25 10.38 14.38
C GLN A 255 9.14 10.94 13.26
N ASN A 256 8.53 11.29 12.14
CA ASN A 256 9.17 11.85 10.94
C ASN A 256 8.79 13.33 10.74
N SER A 257 9.34 13.95 9.67
CA SER A 257 9.07 15.35 9.36
C SER A 257 7.57 15.67 9.26
N PRO A 258 7.03 16.60 10.07
CA PRO A 258 5.63 16.99 10.03
C PRO A 258 5.19 17.50 8.65
N GLU A 259 6.07 18.18 7.91
CA GLU A 259 5.79 18.73 6.59
C GLU A 259 5.48 17.63 5.56
N TYR A 260 6.15 16.48 5.66
CA TYR A 260 5.89 15.33 4.78
C TYR A 260 4.60 14.60 5.13
N TYR A 261 4.33 14.46 6.42
CA TYR A 261 3.07 13.91 6.87
C TYR A 261 1.89 14.74 6.36
N GLU A 262 1.94 16.05 6.54
CA GLU A 262 0.94 16.97 6.01
C GLU A 262 0.83 16.92 4.48
N LEU A 263 1.98 16.84 3.78
CA LEU A 263 2.01 16.67 2.34
C LEU A 263 1.33 15.37 1.91
N PHE A 264 1.51 14.27 2.66
CA PHE A 264 0.85 13.01 2.36
C PHE A 264 -0.68 13.10 2.52
N VAL A 265 -1.15 13.74 3.58
CA VAL A 265 -2.59 14.02 3.76
C VAL A 265 -3.13 14.84 2.60
N LEU A 266 -2.46 15.94 2.23
CA LEU A 266 -2.85 16.76 1.08
C LEU A 266 -2.92 15.98 -0.22
N ARG A 267 -2.01 15.03 -0.43
CA ARG A 267 -2.01 14.14 -1.59
C ARG A 267 -3.20 13.19 -1.59
N ILE A 268 -3.53 12.55 -0.46
CA ILE A 268 -4.72 11.70 -0.32
C ILE A 268 -5.96 12.52 -0.67
N LEU A 269 -6.09 13.71 -0.10
CA LEU A 269 -7.23 14.60 -0.36
C LEU A 269 -7.29 15.05 -1.82
N ALA A 270 -6.14 15.31 -2.46
CA ALA A 270 -6.08 15.62 -3.89
C ALA A 270 -6.51 14.42 -4.76
N THR A 271 -6.13 13.20 -4.38
CA THR A 271 -6.60 11.98 -5.04
C THR A 271 -8.12 11.84 -4.90
N CYS A 272 -8.66 12.02 -3.70
CA CYS A 272 -10.11 12.00 -3.47
C CYS A 272 -10.83 13.04 -4.35
N TYR A 273 -10.32 14.27 -4.42
CA TYR A 273 -10.95 15.34 -5.17
C TYR A 273 -10.87 15.14 -6.70
N PHE A 274 -9.67 14.91 -7.25
CA PHE A 274 -9.45 14.88 -8.70
C PHE A 274 -9.71 13.54 -9.35
N GLN A 275 -9.58 12.42 -8.63
CA GLN A 275 -9.76 11.09 -9.18
C GLN A 275 -11.10 10.48 -8.74
N LEU A 276 -11.37 10.40 -7.43
CA LEU A 276 -12.60 9.79 -6.94
C LEU A 276 -13.82 10.70 -7.18
N GLY A 277 -13.66 12.01 -7.07
CA GLY A 277 -14.72 12.98 -7.30
C GLY A 277 -15.10 13.17 -8.77
N ARG A 278 -14.31 12.65 -9.71
CA ARG A 278 -14.58 12.82 -11.14
C ARG A 278 -15.87 12.12 -11.54
N GLY A 279 -16.83 12.87 -12.10
CA GLY A 279 -18.15 12.34 -12.50
C GLY A 279 -19.12 12.11 -11.32
N ALA A 280 -18.79 12.57 -10.11
CA ALA A 280 -19.67 12.50 -8.96
C ALA A 280 -20.84 13.51 -9.08
N SER A 281 -21.97 13.20 -8.42
CA SER A 281 -23.08 14.15 -8.32
C SER A 281 -22.65 15.44 -7.58
N GLN A 282 -23.36 16.54 -7.82
CA GLN A 282 -23.11 17.81 -7.15
C GLN A 282 -23.20 17.69 -5.62
N GLU A 283 -24.13 16.89 -5.12
CA GLU A 283 -24.30 16.63 -3.69
C GLU A 283 -23.07 15.93 -3.10
N ARG A 284 -22.58 14.85 -3.75
CA ARG A 284 -21.39 14.12 -3.34
C ARG A 284 -20.13 14.99 -3.40
N MET A 285 -20.03 15.84 -4.43
CA MET A 285 -18.92 16.80 -4.52
C MET A 285 -18.99 17.85 -3.42
N HIS A 286 -20.19 18.28 -3.03
CA HIS A 286 -20.35 19.20 -1.91
C HIS A 286 -19.90 18.58 -0.58
N GLU A 287 -20.33 17.34 -0.30
CA GLU A 287 -19.88 16.56 0.86
C GLU A 287 -18.35 16.44 0.90
N LEU A 288 -17.74 16.04 -0.22
CA LEU A 288 -16.30 15.88 -0.34
C LEU A 288 -15.55 17.20 -0.10
N CYS A 289 -16.02 18.31 -0.68
CA CYS A 289 -15.42 19.63 -0.50
C CYS A 289 -15.50 20.11 0.96
N ASN A 290 -16.65 19.87 1.62
CA ASN A 290 -16.83 20.19 3.03
C ASN A 290 -15.89 19.37 3.91
N TYR A 291 -15.78 18.05 3.63
CA TYR A 291 -14.87 17.16 4.33
C TYR A 291 -13.40 17.63 4.20
N ILE A 292 -12.93 17.87 2.96
CA ILE A 292 -11.57 18.33 2.69
C ILE A 292 -11.28 19.64 3.43
N THR A 293 -12.22 20.58 3.38
CA THR A 293 -12.05 21.88 4.02
C THR A 293 -11.98 21.74 5.54
N ARG A 294 -12.85 20.92 6.13
CA ARG A 294 -12.92 20.68 7.56
C ARG A 294 -11.63 20.02 8.08
N ILE A 295 -11.24 18.87 7.51
CA ILE A 295 -10.06 18.12 7.99
C ILE A 295 -8.77 18.96 7.92
N LEU A 296 -8.60 19.76 6.86
CA LEU A 296 -7.43 20.63 6.74
C LEU A 296 -7.45 21.78 7.74
N ARG A 297 -8.60 22.42 7.97
CA ARG A 297 -8.69 23.56 8.92
C ARG A 297 -8.54 23.12 10.37
N GLU A 298 -9.11 21.98 10.73
CA GLU A 298 -9.08 21.48 12.10
C GLU A 298 -7.72 20.88 12.47
N ASN A 299 -7.11 20.11 11.57
CA ASN A 299 -5.91 19.35 11.90
C ASN A 299 -4.61 19.96 11.36
N PHE A 300 -4.67 20.76 10.30
CA PHE A 300 -3.51 21.34 9.62
C PHE A 300 -3.71 22.83 9.30
N PRO A 301 -3.95 23.71 10.29
CA PRO A 301 -4.35 25.10 10.04
C PRO A 301 -3.32 25.91 9.23
N ALA A 302 -2.06 25.48 9.21
CA ALA A 302 -0.97 26.10 8.45
C ALA A 302 -0.63 25.39 7.13
N TYR A 303 -1.46 24.44 6.66
CA TYR A 303 -1.20 23.60 5.46
C TYR A 303 -0.76 24.40 4.22
N TYR A 304 -1.23 25.65 4.08
CA TYR A 304 -0.89 26.50 2.94
C TYR A 304 0.56 27.05 2.99
N LYS A 305 1.22 27.00 4.17
CA LYS A 305 2.61 27.43 4.37
C LYS A 305 3.63 26.32 4.08
N ASN A 306 3.20 25.08 4.00
CA ASN A 306 4.08 23.93 3.80
C ASN A 306 4.99 24.14 2.55
N PRO A 307 6.32 24.18 2.71
CA PRO A 307 7.25 24.45 1.62
C PRO A 307 7.24 23.36 0.56
N LEU A 308 6.94 22.13 0.95
CA LEU A 308 6.93 20.95 0.06
C LEU A 308 5.79 20.99 -0.95
N THR A 309 4.75 21.77 -0.69
CA THR A 309 3.60 21.95 -1.59
C THR A 309 3.81 23.01 -2.66
N ARG A 310 5.01 23.60 -2.75
CA ARG A 310 5.35 24.54 -3.83
C ARG A 310 5.55 23.78 -5.15
N LEU A 311 5.05 24.34 -6.25
CA LEU A 311 5.08 23.68 -7.57
C LEU A 311 6.50 23.33 -8.05
N TRP A 312 7.47 24.16 -7.67
CA TRP A 312 8.87 24.07 -8.07
C TRP A 312 9.77 23.39 -7.04
N THR A 313 9.22 22.79 -5.99
CA THR A 313 10.01 22.03 -5.03
C THR A 313 10.75 20.90 -5.74
N LYS A 314 12.05 20.80 -5.52
CA LYS A 314 12.88 19.72 -6.07
C LYS A 314 12.54 18.42 -5.35
N MET A 315 11.64 17.64 -5.93
CA MET A 315 11.24 16.31 -5.48
C MET A 315 11.10 15.44 -6.73
N ASP A 316 11.55 14.19 -6.66
CA ASP A 316 11.39 13.21 -7.74
C ASP A 316 9.95 12.65 -7.77
N VAL A 317 9.01 13.52 -8.08
CA VAL A 317 7.58 13.26 -8.14
C VAL A 317 7.03 13.80 -9.46
N PRO A 318 6.10 13.08 -10.12
CA PRO A 318 5.46 13.56 -11.34
C PRO A 318 4.86 14.96 -11.15
N PHE A 319 5.13 15.85 -12.12
CA PHE A 319 4.63 17.22 -12.07
C PHE A 319 3.11 17.30 -11.88
N SER A 320 2.36 16.38 -12.50
CA SER A 320 0.90 16.30 -12.34
C SER A 320 0.45 16.10 -10.90
N GLN A 321 1.18 15.33 -10.12
CA GLN A 321 0.86 15.11 -8.70
C GLN A 321 1.18 16.35 -7.86
N LYS A 322 2.32 17.00 -8.11
CA LYS A 322 2.64 18.29 -7.47
C LYS A 322 1.59 19.35 -7.80
N ALA A 323 1.20 19.43 -9.07
CA ALA A 323 0.18 20.36 -9.53
C ALA A 323 -1.18 20.10 -8.85
N ALA A 324 -1.60 18.85 -8.72
CA ALA A 324 -2.85 18.48 -8.05
C ALA A 324 -2.86 18.95 -6.59
N VAL A 325 -1.78 18.68 -5.83
CA VAL A 325 -1.65 19.14 -4.44
C VAL A 325 -1.63 20.66 -4.36
N TRP A 326 -0.87 21.33 -5.22
CA TRP A 326 -0.79 22.79 -5.27
C TRP A 326 -2.15 23.42 -5.59
N ILE A 327 -2.88 22.91 -6.58
CA ILE A 327 -4.21 23.39 -6.96
C ILE A 327 -5.17 23.18 -5.79
N LEU A 328 -5.28 21.97 -5.24
CA LEU A 328 -6.17 21.69 -4.11
C LEU A 328 -5.94 22.65 -2.96
N LYS A 329 -4.69 22.79 -2.53
CA LYS A 329 -4.29 23.68 -1.44
C LYS A 329 -4.78 25.11 -1.65
N ASN A 330 -4.59 25.65 -2.86
CA ASN A 330 -4.99 27.01 -3.17
C ASN A 330 -6.51 27.17 -3.30
N LEU A 331 -7.21 26.16 -3.85
CA LEU A 331 -8.67 26.17 -3.91
C LEU A 331 -9.31 26.16 -2.50
N VAL A 332 -8.77 25.36 -1.57
CA VAL A 332 -9.24 25.36 -0.18
C VAL A 332 -8.94 26.71 0.50
N ARG A 333 -7.73 27.25 0.30
CA ARG A 333 -7.32 28.54 0.89
C ARG A 333 -8.22 29.70 0.43
N THR A 334 -8.58 29.73 -0.83
CA THR A 334 -9.37 30.81 -1.44
C THR A 334 -10.88 30.62 -1.34
N GLY A 335 -11.35 29.44 -0.87
CA GLY A 335 -12.77 29.11 -0.81
C GLY A 335 -13.40 28.68 -2.14
N PHE A 336 -12.59 28.48 -3.19
CA PHE A 336 -13.06 28.12 -4.53
C PHE A 336 -13.14 26.60 -4.78
N LEU A 337 -12.91 25.78 -3.76
CA LEU A 337 -12.92 24.32 -3.92
C LEU A 337 -14.24 23.81 -4.51
N TYR A 338 -15.37 24.16 -3.90
CA TYR A 338 -16.69 23.74 -4.39
C TYR A 338 -17.11 24.46 -5.69
N PRO A 339 -16.97 25.78 -5.87
CA PRO A 339 -17.25 26.43 -7.14
C PRO A 339 -16.55 25.78 -8.34
N VAL A 340 -15.28 25.39 -8.20
CA VAL A 340 -14.52 24.72 -9.27
C VAL A 340 -15.02 23.30 -9.52
N SER A 341 -15.44 22.58 -8.48
CA SER A 341 -15.95 21.20 -8.63
C SER A 341 -17.19 21.11 -9.52
N ARG A 342 -18.00 22.18 -9.60
CA ARG A 342 -19.18 22.25 -10.48
C ARG A 342 -18.84 22.13 -11.97
N TRP A 343 -17.59 22.37 -12.35
CA TRP A 343 -17.08 22.23 -13.71
C TRP A 343 -16.47 20.86 -13.98
N MET A 344 -16.16 20.10 -12.93
CA MET A 344 -15.55 18.76 -13.03
C MET A 344 -16.57 17.64 -13.25
N GLY A 345 -17.86 17.89 -13.01
CA GLY A 345 -18.95 16.94 -13.13
C GLY A 345 -19.70 16.99 -14.48
N LYS A 346 -19.14 17.66 -15.48
CA LYS A 346 -19.69 17.73 -16.83
C LYS A 346 -18.91 16.87 -17.82
#